data_be24c4330beec1c66d774eb0e2b7e4d0
#
_entry.id   be24c4330beec1c66d774eb0e2b7e4d0
#
_cell.length_a   1.000
_cell.length_b   1.000
_cell.length_c   1.000
_cell.angle_alpha   90.00
_cell.angle_beta   90.00
_cell.angle_gamma   90.00
#
_symmetry.space_group_name_H-M   'P 1'
#
loop_
_entity.id
_entity.type
_entity.pdbx_description
1 polymer ?
#
loop_
_entity_poly.entity_id
_entity_poly.type
_entity_poly.pdbx_seq_one_letter_code
_entity_poly.pdbx_strand_id
1 'polypeptide(L)'
;MSDEEQAELQALTFNRRAVAARDDIVTGDIPDRVYLVMSGFACRYKVLRSGTRRIVSFVLPGDLCYMHDAGAFGRDLRVGALTPCSVVDLSRSKLTELIGLHPGISRAIWWVTLRELSRAREWIVNDTRPADRRLAHTLCELLVCLQVIGLADEHSFELPLSQPDVADVLGISHVHVNRIVQGLRTSGLITWSGDLLTIPDVPALKAFGDFDPAYLCFEGFGP
;
A
#
# COMPACT_ATOMS: atom_id res chain seq x y z
N MET A 1 -10.22 -20.31 3.36
CA MET A 1 -9.97 -20.45 4.80
C MET A 1 -11.20 -21.01 5.48
N SER A 2 -11.05 -21.91 6.48
CA SER A 2 -12.15 -22.41 7.31
C SER A 2 -12.61 -21.34 8.31
N ASP A 3 -13.79 -21.56 8.93
CA ASP A 3 -14.30 -20.65 9.97
C ASP A 3 -13.37 -20.61 11.19
N GLU A 4 -12.73 -21.75 11.53
CA GLU A 4 -11.73 -21.84 12.58
C GLU A 4 -10.50 -21.00 12.28
N GLU A 5 -9.95 -21.08 11.06
CA GLU A 5 -8.82 -20.26 10.62
C GLU A 5 -9.14 -18.77 10.65
N GLN A 6 -10.38 -18.41 10.29
CA GLN A 6 -10.84 -17.02 10.37
C GLN A 6 -10.93 -16.53 11.83
N ALA A 7 -11.47 -17.36 12.72
CA ALA A 7 -11.56 -17.03 14.14
C ALA A 7 -10.18 -16.84 14.78
N GLU A 8 -9.20 -17.70 14.44
CA GLU A 8 -7.81 -17.56 14.90
C GLU A 8 -7.18 -16.25 14.43
N LEU A 9 -7.35 -15.88 13.14
CA LEU A 9 -6.87 -14.61 12.64
C LEU A 9 -7.55 -13.42 13.31
N GLN A 10 -8.87 -13.50 13.53
CA GLN A 10 -9.61 -12.45 14.22
C GLN A 10 -9.12 -12.28 15.68
N ALA A 11 -8.84 -13.37 16.37
CA ALA A 11 -8.31 -13.32 17.73
C ALA A 11 -6.99 -12.54 17.83
N LEU A 12 -6.16 -12.58 16.80
CA LEU A 12 -4.92 -11.81 16.75
C LEU A 12 -5.15 -10.28 16.61
N THR A 13 -6.31 -9.85 16.15
CA THR A 13 -6.59 -8.43 15.85
C THR A 13 -7.15 -7.65 17.04
N PHE A 14 -7.25 -8.25 18.24
CA PHE A 14 -7.77 -7.56 19.43
C PHE A 14 -6.79 -6.55 20.02
N ASN A 15 -5.49 -6.83 19.99
CA ASN A 15 -4.46 -5.94 20.54
C ASN A 15 -3.99 -4.92 19.51
N ARG A 16 -4.75 -3.83 19.35
CA ARG A 16 -4.43 -2.75 18.42
C ARG A 16 -3.73 -1.61 19.14
N ARG A 17 -2.71 -1.05 18.51
CA ARG A 17 -2.16 0.24 18.92
C ARG A 17 -2.40 1.31 17.87
N ALA A 18 -2.54 2.55 18.33
CA ALA A 18 -2.60 3.72 17.47
C ALA A 18 -1.18 4.18 17.11
N VAL A 19 -1.02 4.60 15.86
CA VAL A 19 0.20 5.27 15.36
C VAL A 19 -0.25 6.61 14.79
N ALA A 20 0.37 7.69 15.24
CA ALA A 20 0.03 9.02 14.74
C ALA A 20 0.48 9.20 13.29
N ALA A 21 -0.20 10.10 12.57
CA ALA A 21 0.23 10.48 11.22
C ALA A 21 1.69 11.00 11.26
N ARG A 22 2.48 10.58 10.29
CA ARG A 22 3.91 10.93 10.14
C ARG A 22 4.87 10.20 11.09
N ASP A 23 4.37 9.37 12.00
CA ASP A 23 5.22 8.50 12.81
C ASP A 23 5.55 7.20 12.06
N ASP A 24 6.69 6.62 12.39
CA ASP A 24 7.04 5.28 11.91
C ASP A 24 6.22 4.22 12.67
N ILE A 25 5.70 3.24 11.93
CA ILE A 25 4.98 2.09 12.50
C ILE A 25 5.95 1.26 13.34
N VAL A 26 7.22 1.21 12.94
CA VAL A 26 8.26 0.54 13.68
C VAL A 26 9.28 1.57 14.16
N THR A 27 9.47 1.60 15.45
CA THR A 27 10.51 2.40 16.12
C THR A 27 11.54 1.45 16.72
N GLY A 28 12.78 1.48 16.20
CA GLY A 28 13.90 0.69 16.71
C GLY A 28 14.14 -0.65 15.99
N ASP A 29 15.20 -1.33 16.41
CA ASP A 29 15.56 -2.66 15.91
C ASP A 29 14.70 -3.74 16.59
N ILE A 30 13.50 -4.03 16.03
CA ILE A 30 12.67 -5.14 16.53
C ILE A 30 12.55 -6.19 15.42
N PRO A 31 13.49 -7.14 15.34
CA PRO A 31 13.49 -8.14 14.25
C PRO A 31 12.39 -9.19 14.37
N ASP A 32 11.72 -9.29 15.55
CA ASP A 32 10.85 -10.43 15.88
C ASP A 32 9.35 -10.12 15.77
N ARG A 33 8.97 -9.04 15.08
CA ARG A 33 7.57 -8.69 14.91
C ARG A 33 7.18 -8.49 13.45
N VAL A 34 5.92 -8.84 13.18
CA VAL A 34 5.19 -8.55 11.95
C VAL A 34 4.05 -7.62 12.30
N TYR A 35 3.78 -6.65 11.47
CA TYR A 35 2.75 -5.65 11.74
C TYR A 35 1.64 -5.77 10.70
N LEU A 36 0.40 -5.82 11.16
CA LEU A 36 -0.79 -5.80 10.31
C LEU A 36 -1.46 -4.42 10.43
N VAL A 37 -1.59 -3.72 9.33
CA VAL A 37 -2.33 -2.45 9.29
C VAL A 37 -3.82 -2.76 9.25
N MET A 38 -4.57 -2.22 10.23
CA MET A 38 -6.01 -2.44 10.37
C MET A 38 -6.83 -1.28 9.81
N SER A 39 -6.30 -0.06 9.90
CA SER A 39 -6.92 1.14 9.35
C SER A 39 -5.88 2.22 9.10
N GLY A 40 -6.22 3.20 8.24
CA GLY A 40 -5.36 4.29 7.83
C GLY A 40 -4.51 3.94 6.62
N PHE A 41 -3.75 4.93 6.15
CA PHE A 41 -2.78 4.81 5.06
C PHE A 41 -1.36 4.84 5.60
N ALA A 42 -0.55 3.89 5.20
CA ALA A 42 0.88 3.87 5.47
C ALA A 42 1.67 3.69 4.18
N CYS A 43 2.97 3.83 4.25
CA CYS A 43 3.86 3.62 3.11
C CYS A 43 5.17 2.95 3.54
N ARG A 44 5.76 2.17 2.63
CA ARG A 44 7.17 1.79 2.75
C ARG A 44 8.01 2.85 2.06
N TYR A 45 9.04 3.29 2.73
CA TYR A 45 9.91 4.34 2.21
C TYR A 45 11.38 4.13 2.58
N LYS A 46 12.25 4.75 1.81
CA LYS A 46 13.68 4.82 2.08
C LYS A 46 14.11 6.28 2.15
N VAL A 47 14.99 6.60 3.08
CA VAL A 47 15.69 7.89 3.11
C VAL A 47 17.04 7.68 2.43
N LEU A 48 17.24 8.40 1.33
CA LEU A 48 18.47 8.36 0.57
C LEU A 48 19.59 9.13 1.31
N ARG A 49 20.84 8.90 0.91
CA ARG A 49 21.98 9.63 1.49
C ARG A 49 21.89 11.18 1.34
N SER A 50 21.13 11.64 0.36
CA SER A 50 20.81 13.06 0.16
C SER A 50 19.82 13.62 1.19
N GLY A 51 19.23 12.78 2.05
CA GLY A 51 18.15 13.16 2.94
C GLY A 51 16.76 13.08 2.29
N THR A 52 16.67 12.80 0.99
CA THR A 52 15.40 12.71 0.25
C THR A 52 14.69 11.43 0.63
N ARG A 53 13.40 11.52 0.98
CA ARG A 53 12.52 10.36 1.17
C ARG A 53 12.03 9.85 -0.19
N ARG A 54 12.03 8.55 -0.38
CA ARG A 54 11.44 7.88 -1.54
C ARG A 54 10.42 6.87 -1.06
N ILE A 55 9.16 7.05 -1.38
CA ILE A 55 8.11 6.06 -1.16
C ILE A 55 8.21 5.01 -2.26
N VAL A 56 8.23 3.74 -1.86
CA VAL A 56 8.40 2.60 -2.77
C VAL A 56 7.17 1.71 -2.84
N SER A 57 6.23 1.84 -1.91
CA SER A 57 4.90 1.22 -1.97
C SER A 57 3.97 1.82 -0.93
N PHE A 58 2.65 1.74 -1.17
CA PHE A 58 1.65 1.97 -0.14
C PHE A 58 1.40 0.70 0.66
N VAL A 59 1.00 0.89 1.90
CA VAL A 59 0.55 -0.15 2.83
C VAL A 59 -0.88 0.22 3.25
N LEU A 60 -1.82 -0.62 2.88
CA LEU A 60 -3.25 -0.42 3.07
C LEU A 60 -3.80 -1.34 4.17
N PRO A 61 -5.02 -1.11 4.67
CA PRO A 61 -5.65 -2.03 5.60
C PRO A 61 -5.68 -3.47 5.07
N GLY A 62 -5.22 -4.41 5.90
CA GLY A 62 -5.03 -5.81 5.54
C GLY A 62 -3.63 -6.18 5.05
N ASP A 63 -2.75 -5.19 4.80
CA ASP A 63 -1.37 -5.47 4.43
C ASP A 63 -0.50 -5.77 5.65
N LEU A 64 0.41 -6.74 5.46
CA LEU A 64 1.43 -7.12 6.44
C LEU A 64 2.75 -6.40 6.16
N CYS A 65 3.43 -5.99 7.22
CA CYS A 65 4.74 -5.33 7.14
C CYS A 65 5.80 -6.18 7.83
N TYR A 66 7.03 -6.16 7.31
CA TYR A 66 8.19 -6.85 7.90
C TYR A 66 8.11 -8.37 7.94
N MET A 67 7.37 -8.98 7.00
CA MET A 67 7.33 -10.46 6.90
C MET A 67 8.69 -11.07 6.54
N HIS A 68 9.52 -10.34 5.79
CA HIS A 68 10.76 -10.86 5.21
C HIS A 68 12.02 -10.56 6.04
N ASP A 69 11.93 -9.76 7.10
CA ASP A 69 13.09 -9.29 7.85
C ASP A 69 13.57 -10.28 8.92
N ALA A 70 13.83 -11.53 8.51
CA ALA A 70 14.63 -12.44 9.32
C ALA A 70 16.12 -12.04 9.20
N GLY A 71 16.51 -10.93 9.84
CA GLY A 71 17.89 -10.65 10.19
C GLY A 71 18.90 -10.18 9.13
N ALA A 72 18.59 -10.22 7.83
CA ALA A 72 19.57 -9.88 6.78
C ALA A 72 19.05 -8.99 5.64
N PHE A 73 17.73 -8.94 5.42
CA PHE A 73 17.15 -8.23 4.28
C PHE A 73 16.23 -7.11 4.78
N GLY A 74 16.60 -5.84 4.57
CA GLY A 74 15.64 -4.79 4.61
C GLY A 74 15.68 -3.79 5.78
N ARG A 75 16.75 -3.70 6.55
CA ARG A 75 16.94 -2.59 7.51
C ARG A 75 16.90 -1.20 6.88
N ASP A 76 16.90 -1.16 5.55
CA ASP A 76 16.92 0.06 4.75
C ASP A 76 15.51 0.63 4.46
N LEU A 77 14.45 -0.19 4.57
CA LEU A 77 13.07 0.23 4.33
C LEU A 77 12.35 0.48 5.66
N ARG A 78 11.77 1.65 5.78
CA ARG A 78 10.91 2.03 6.90
C ARG A 78 9.45 1.94 6.50
N VAL A 79 8.58 1.72 7.48
CA VAL A 79 7.12 1.83 7.30
C VAL A 79 6.62 2.99 8.14
N GLY A 80 6.12 4.01 7.48
CA GLY A 80 5.59 5.22 8.11
C GLY A 80 4.10 5.38 7.87
N ALA A 81 3.39 5.87 8.88
CA ALA A 81 1.99 6.22 8.79
C ALA A 81 1.82 7.54 8.01
N LEU A 82 1.04 7.54 6.94
CA LEU A 82 0.66 8.75 6.20
C LEU A 82 -0.52 9.45 6.86
N THR A 83 -1.44 8.67 7.42
CA THR A 83 -2.57 9.12 8.25
C THR A 83 -2.49 8.45 9.63
N PRO A 84 -3.33 8.82 10.60
CA PRO A 84 -3.47 8.01 11.81
C PRO A 84 -3.80 6.56 11.43
N CYS A 85 -3.01 5.62 11.94
CA CYS A 85 -3.15 4.19 11.67
C CYS A 85 -3.49 3.41 12.93
N SER A 86 -4.26 2.34 12.76
CA SER A 86 -4.43 1.28 13.76
C SER A 86 -3.65 0.05 13.31
N VAL A 87 -2.78 -0.46 14.16
CA VAL A 87 -1.84 -1.53 13.82
C VAL A 87 -1.88 -2.63 14.88
N VAL A 88 -1.78 -3.87 14.44
CA VAL A 88 -1.60 -5.05 15.31
C VAL A 88 -0.14 -5.50 15.23
N ASP A 89 0.46 -5.69 16.39
CA ASP A 89 1.82 -6.21 16.52
C ASP A 89 1.77 -7.73 16.75
N LEU A 90 2.19 -8.51 15.77
CA LEU A 90 2.23 -9.96 15.83
C LEU A 90 3.65 -10.45 16.12
N SER A 91 3.82 -11.38 17.07
CA SER A 91 5.11 -12.05 17.20
C SER A 91 5.35 -12.98 16.00
N ARG A 92 6.57 -12.99 15.48
CA ARG A 92 6.96 -13.86 14.37
C ARG A 92 6.79 -15.34 14.72
N SER A 93 7.09 -15.72 15.97
CA SER A 93 6.90 -17.08 16.45
C SER A 93 5.43 -17.51 16.36
N LYS A 94 4.49 -16.63 16.80
CA LYS A 94 3.06 -16.93 16.72
C LYS A 94 2.57 -17.03 15.27
N LEU A 95 3.05 -16.15 14.41
CA LEU A 95 2.72 -16.21 12.98
C LEU A 95 3.26 -17.51 12.34
N THR A 96 4.47 -17.91 12.67
CA THR A 96 5.07 -19.17 12.20
C THR A 96 4.30 -20.39 12.69
N GLU A 97 3.86 -20.39 13.95
CA GLU A 97 2.99 -21.44 14.48
C GLU A 97 1.69 -21.55 13.70
N LEU A 98 1.00 -20.43 13.47
CA LEU A 98 -0.25 -20.40 12.71
C LEU A 98 -0.08 -20.89 11.26
N ILE A 99 0.99 -20.48 10.59
CA ILE A 99 1.34 -20.95 9.26
C ILE A 99 1.52 -22.48 9.25
N GLY A 100 2.14 -23.04 10.29
CA GLY A 100 2.37 -24.47 10.40
C GLY A 100 1.10 -25.29 10.68
N LEU A 101 0.17 -24.73 11.44
CA LEU A 101 -1.05 -25.41 11.87
C LEU A 101 -2.23 -25.25 10.89
N HIS A 102 -2.28 -24.15 10.13
CA HIS A 102 -3.44 -23.75 9.33
C HIS A 102 -3.08 -23.57 7.84
N PRO A 103 -3.33 -24.58 7.00
CA PRO A 103 -3.00 -24.52 5.57
C PRO A 103 -3.68 -23.36 4.82
N GLY A 104 -4.89 -22.94 5.23
CA GLY A 104 -5.57 -21.78 4.65
C GLY A 104 -4.89 -20.47 4.97
N ILE A 105 -4.39 -20.29 6.21
CA ILE A 105 -3.59 -19.14 6.62
C ILE A 105 -2.25 -19.12 5.84
N SER A 106 -1.59 -20.26 5.73
CA SER A 106 -0.35 -20.42 4.97
C SER A 106 -0.53 -19.97 3.51
N ARG A 107 -1.59 -20.43 2.85
CA ARG A 107 -1.92 -20.00 1.48
C ARG A 107 -2.21 -18.51 1.38
N ALA A 108 -2.98 -17.96 2.32
CA ALA A 108 -3.29 -16.52 2.32
C ALA A 108 -2.02 -15.66 2.43
N ILE A 109 -1.10 -16.01 3.33
CA ILE A 109 0.18 -15.32 3.51
C ILE A 109 1.05 -15.43 2.26
N TRP A 110 1.10 -16.63 1.66
CA TRP A 110 1.82 -16.84 0.39
C TRP A 110 1.29 -15.92 -0.71
N TRP A 111 -0.04 -15.82 -0.85
CA TRP A 111 -0.67 -14.94 -1.83
C TRP A 111 -0.37 -13.47 -1.58
N VAL A 112 -0.48 -13.00 -0.34
CA VAL A 112 -0.13 -11.62 0.02
C VAL A 112 1.31 -11.31 -0.37
N THR A 113 2.24 -12.25 -0.13
CA THR A 113 3.65 -12.13 -0.49
C THR A 113 3.85 -12.05 -2.00
N LEU A 114 3.20 -12.94 -2.77
CA LEU A 114 3.29 -12.92 -4.23
C LEU A 114 2.72 -11.64 -4.83
N ARG A 115 1.59 -11.17 -4.30
CA ARG A 115 0.99 -9.90 -4.70
C ARG A 115 1.91 -8.71 -4.43
N GLU A 116 2.54 -8.67 -3.25
CA GLU A 116 3.51 -7.63 -2.92
C GLU A 116 4.70 -7.65 -3.88
N LEU A 117 5.24 -8.82 -4.19
CA LEU A 117 6.33 -8.97 -5.15
C LEU A 117 5.91 -8.52 -6.56
N SER A 118 4.69 -8.85 -6.99
CA SER A 118 4.16 -8.46 -8.30
C SER A 118 3.98 -6.94 -8.39
N ARG A 119 3.41 -6.32 -7.35
CA ARG A 119 3.31 -4.86 -7.25
C ARG A 119 4.69 -4.18 -7.26
N ALA A 120 5.65 -4.71 -6.51
CA ALA A 120 7.01 -4.15 -6.49
C ALA A 120 7.65 -4.16 -7.89
N ARG A 121 7.44 -5.21 -8.68
CA ARG A 121 7.91 -5.29 -10.06
C ARG A 121 7.23 -4.24 -10.94
N GLU A 122 5.90 -4.08 -10.82
CA GLU A 122 5.17 -3.08 -11.60
C GLU A 122 5.60 -1.66 -11.22
N TRP A 123 5.89 -1.38 -9.96
CA TRP A 123 6.41 -0.07 -9.55
C TRP A 123 7.76 0.26 -10.21
N ILE A 124 8.64 -0.75 -10.41
CA ILE A 124 9.90 -0.57 -11.17
C ILE A 124 9.58 -0.21 -12.63
N VAL A 125 8.63 -0.91 -13.25
CA VAL A 125 8.20 -0.61 -14.63
C VAL A 125 7.54 0.77 -14.70
N ASN A 126 6.67 1.08 -13.75
CA ASN A 126 6.00 2.37 -13.68
C ASN A 126 7.00 3.54 -13.58
N ASP A 127 8.12 3.38 -12.91
CA ASP A 127 9.18 4.41 -12.81
C ASP A 127 9.80 4.77 -14.18
N THR A 128 9.63 3.96 -15.21
CA THR A 128 10.09 4.27 -16.57
C THR A 128 9.13 5.17 -17.36
N ARG A 129 7.88 5.31 -16.90
CA ARG A 129 6.86 6.13 -17.58
C ARG A 129 7.06 7.64 -17.30
N PRO A 130 6.54 8.54 -18.14
CA PRO A 130 6.43 9.97 -17.81
C PRO A 130 5.67 10.18 -16.50
N ALA A 131 6.02 11.21 -15.75
CA ALA A 131 5.56 11.39 -14.37
C ALA A 131 4.03 11.56 -14.23
N ASP A 132 3.36 12.14 -15.22
CA ASP A 132 1.90 12.22 -15.30
C ASP A 132 1.24 10.86 -15.48
N ARG A 133 1.80 10.00 -16.34
CA ARG A 133 1.35 8.62 -16.51
C ARG A 133 1.63 7.76 -15.28
N ARG A 134 2.78 7.98 -14.61
CA ARG A 134 3.09 7.32 -13.34
C ARG A 134 2.05 7.63 -12.28
N LEU A 135 1.66 8.90 -12.15
CA LEU A 135 0.62 9.28 -11.20
C LEU A 135 -0.71 8.63 -11.56
N ALA A 136 -1.13 8.70 -12.84
CA ALA A 136 -2.37 8.08 -13.30
C ALA A 136 -2.41 6.57 -13.01
N HIS A 137 -1.32 5.86 -13.31
CA HIS A 137 -1.17 4.43 -13.00
C HIS A 137 -1.32 4.16 -11.49
N THR A 138 -0.62 4.93 -10.66
CA THR A 138 -0.69 4.79 -9.20
C THR A 138 -2.10 5.04 -8.65
N LEU A 139 -2.82 6.02 -9.20
CA LEU A 139 -4.21 6.31 -8.81
C LEU A 139 -5.16 5.17 -9.21
N CYS A 140 -4.96 4.56 -10.38
CA CYS A 140 -5.73 3.38 -10.80
C CYS A 140 -5.43 2.16 -9.91
N GLU A 141 -4.16 1.94 -9.54
CA GLU A 141 -3.77 0.87 -8.60
C GLU A 141 -4.46 1.05 -7.25
N LEU A 142 -4.42 2.27 -6.70
CA LEU A 142 -5.06 2.58 -5.42
C LEU A 142 -6.57 2.38 -5.49
N LEU A 143 -7.24 2.87 -6.54
CA LEU A 143 -8.69 2.65 -6.72
C LEU A 143 -9.03 1.17 -6.64
N VAL A 144 -8.36 0.33 -7.43
CA VAL A 144 -8.64 -1.12 -7.48
C VAL A 144 -8.34 -1.78 -6.13
N CYS A 145 -7.20 -1.46 -5.51
CA CYS A 145 -6.84 -2.02 -4.20
C CYS A 145 -7.85 -1.64 -3.10
N LEU A 146 -8.28 -0.38 -3.09
CA LEU A 146 -9.24 0.13 -2.10
C LEU A 146 -10.66 -0.41 -2.34
N GLN A 147 -11.07 -0.63 -3.59
CA GLN A 147 -12.34 -1.28 -3.92
C GLN A 147 -12.41 -2.70 -3.35
N VAL A 148 -11.34 -3.47 -3.47
CA VAL A 148 -11.29 -4.86 -2.96
C VAL A 148 -11.50 -4.93 -1.45
N ILE A 149 -11.05 -3.92 -0.71
CA ILE A 149 -11.21 -3.85 0.75
C ILE A 149 -12.38 -2.99 1.21
N GLY A 150 -13.24 -2.54 0.26
CA GLY A 150 -14.46 -1.78 0.56
C GLY A 150 -14.21 -0.33 1.03
N LEU A 151 -13.07 0.27 0.67
CA LEU A 151 -12.67 1.63 1.01
C LEU A 151 -12.69 2.59 -0.19
N ALA A 152 -13.26 2.18 -1.31
CA ALA A 152 -13.48 3.02 -2.49
C ALA A 152 -14.82 2.71 -3.13
N ASP A 153 -15.44 3.73 -3.69
CA ASP A 153 -16.57 3.61 -4.60
C ASP A 153 -16.11 3.22 -6.01
N GLU A 154 -17.05 3.16 -6.96
CA GLU A 154 -16.75 2.83 -8.37
C GLU A 154 -15.77 3.81 -9.01
N HIS A 155 -15.85 5.10 -8.64
CA HIS A 155 -15.12 6.19 -9.27
C HIS A 155 -14.36 7.09 -8.27
N SER A 156 -14.44 6.83 -6.97
CA SER A 156 -13.87 7.73 -5.97
C SER A 156 -13.35 7.01 -4.73
N PHE A 157 -12.39 7.65 -4.08
CA PHE A 157 -11.84 7.20 -2.81
C PHE A 157 -11.18 8.36 -2.05
N GLU A 158 -11.06 8.20 -0.74
CA GLU A 158 -10.25 9.11 0.06
C GLU A 158 -8.78 8.87 -0.20
N LEU A 159 -8.08 9.91 -0.62
CA LEU A 159 -6.64 9.92 -0.87
C LEU A 159 -5.97 10.98 -0.01
N PRO A 160 -5.69 10.69 1.25
CA PRO A 160 -5.15 11.64 2.21
C PRO A 160 -3.63 11.83 2.04
N LEU A 161 -3.20 12.05 0.81
CA LEU A 161 -1.80 12.31 0.45
C LEU A 161 -1.54 13.80 0.32
N SER A 162 -0.51 14.28 1.00
CA SER A 162 0.00 15.62 0.76
C SER A 162 0.80 15.68 -0.56
N GLN A 163 0.95 16.89 -1.11
CA GLN A 163 1.83 17.07 -2.28
C GLN A 163 3.27 16.57 -2.05
N PRO A 164 3.89 16.75 -0.85
CA PRO A 164 5.14 16.07 -0.53
C PRO A 164 5.10 14.56 -0.67
N ASP A 165 4.03 13.90 -0.22
CA ASP A 165 3.93 12.44 -0.36
C ASP A 165 3.87 12.02 -1.83
N VAL A 166 3.11 12.73 -2.66
CA VAL A 166 3.07 12.48 -4.11
C VAL A 166 4.44 12.72 -4.76
N ALA A 167 5.17 13.75 -4.31
CA ALA A 167 6.54 14.02 -4.79
C ALA A 167 7.48 12.86 -4.42
N ASP A 168 7.37 12.34 -3.20
CA ASP A 168 8.16 11.21 -2.73
C ASP A 168 7.82 9.90 -3.46
N VAL A 169 6.55 9.69 -3.84
CA VAL A 169 6.11 8.58 -4.69
C VAL A 169 6.69 8.69 -6.09
N LEU A 170 6.60 9.88 -6.69
CA LEU A 170 7.04 10.10 -8.08
C LEU A 170 8.55 10.38 -8.20
N GLY A 171 9.24 10.69 -7.10
CA GLY A 171 10.66 11.08 -7.11
C GLY A 171 10.94 12.37 -7.87
N ILE A 172 10.04 13.35 -7.79
CA ILE A 172 10.12 14.65 -8.47
C ILE A 172 9.89 15.80 -7.48
N SER A 173 10.12 17.03 -7.93
CA SER A 173 9.89 18.21 -7.08
C SER A 173 8.41 18.51 -6.88
N HIS A 174 8.05 19.15 -5.76
CA HIS A 174 6.68 19.58 -5.45
C HIS A 174 6.09 20.49 -6.54
N VAL A 175 6.90 21.38 -7.13
CA VAL A 175 6.46 22.26 -8.23
C VAL A 175 6.02 21.43 -9.45
N HIS A 176 6.74 20.36 -9.73
CA HIS A 176 6.41 19.46 -10.83
C HIS A 176 5.14 18.65 -10.53
N VAL A 177 4.97 18.15 -9.29
CA VAL A 177 3.73 17.48 -8.86
C VAL A 177 2.51 18.36 -9.12
N ASN A 178 2.57 19.62 -8.70
CA ASN A 178 1.46 20.56 -8.88
C ASN A 178 1.07 20.71 -10.36
N ARG A 179 2.06 20.83 -11.26
CA ARG A 179 1.82 20.91 -12.71
C ARG A 179 1.15 19.64 -13.24
N ILE A 180 1.60 18.45 -12.80
CA ILE A 180 1.02 17.17 -13.23
C ILE A 180 -0.42 17.03 -12.75
N VAL A 181 -0.68 17.30 -11.47
CA VAL A 181 -2.04 17.22 -10.91
C VAL A 181 -2.98 18.19 -11.64
N GLN A 182 -2.54 19.43 -11.89
CA GLN A 182 -3.33 20.40 -12.66
C GLN A 182 -3.55 19.94 -14.12
N GLY A 183 -2.54 19.33 -14.74
CA GLY A 183 -2.68 18.76 -16.09
C GLY A 183 -3.76 17.67 -16.14
N LEU A 184 -3.74 16.70 -15.20
CA LEU A 184 -4.76 15.65 -15.11
C LEU A 184 -6.16 16.20 -14.81
N ARG A 185 -6.26 17.28 -14.01
CA ARG A 185 -7.53 17.97 -13.72
C ARG A 185 -8.05 18.69 -14.97
N THR A 186 -7.20 19.42 -15.67
CA THR A 186 -7.59 20.20 -16.87
C THR A 186 -8.02 19.28 -18.00
N SER A 187 -7.41 18.09 -18.12
CA SER A 187 -7.82 17.08 -19.10
C SER A 187 -9.06 16.27 -18.66
N GLY A 188 -9.66 16.57 -17.48
CA GLY A 188 -10.85 15.89 -17.00
C GLY A 188 -10.63 14.46 -16.51
N LEU A 189 -9.36 14.01 -16.40
CA LEU A 189 -9.04 12.64 -15.99
C LEU A 189 -9.25 12.42 -14.48
N ILE A 190 -9.07 13.46 -13.67
CA ILE A 190 -9.32 13.40 -12.21
C ILE A 190 -9.96 14.69 -11.73
N THR A 191 -10.67 14.61 -10.60
CA THR A 191 -10.92 15.72 -9.69
C THR A 191 -10.37 15.37 -8.32
N TRP A 192 -9.72 16.32 -7.65
CA TRP A 192 -9.14 16.10 -6.32
C TRP A 192 -9.43 17.33 -5.47
N SER A 193 -10.29 17.16 -4.46
CA SER A 193 -10.75 18.24 -3.58
C SER A 193 -10.67 17.78 -2.12
N GLY A 194 -9.86 18.47 -1.32
CA GLY A 194 -9.52 17.96 0.01
C GLY A 194 -8.86 16.60 -0.10
N ASP A 195 -9.38 15.64 0.63
CA ASP A 195 -8.89 14.25 0.59
C ASP A 195 -9.67 13.36 -0.40
N LEU A 196 -10.74 13.87 -1.03
CA LEU A 196 -11.52 13.09 -1.99
C LEU A 196 -10.92 13.18 -3.40
N LEU A 197 -10.52 12.04 -3.93
CA LEU A 197 -10.16 11.86 -5.34
C LEU A 197 -11.32 11.20 -6.08
N THR A 198 -11.72 11.78 -7.22
CA THR A 198 -12.70 11.19 -8.14
C THR A 198 -12.08 11.03 -9.51
N ILE A 199 -12.36 9.92 -10.17
CA ILE A 199 -11.92 9.57 -11.52
C ILE A 199 -13.18 9.50 -12.39
N PRO A 200 -13.55 10.57 -13.12
CA PRO A 200 -14.81 10.63 -13.87
C PRO A 200 -14.94 9.54 -14.93
N ASP A 201 -13.83 9.17 -15.55
CA ASP A 201 -13.74 8.12 -16.57
C ASP A 201 -12.57 7.19 -16.22
N VAL A 202 -12.88 6.10 -15.50
CA VAL A 202 -11.86 5.11 -15.06
C VAL A 202 -11.20 4.42 -16.26
N PRO A 203 -11.91 3.97 -17.30
CA PRO A 203 -11.30 3.48 -18.53
C PRO A 203 -10.30 4.45 -19.16
N ALA A 204 -10.65 5.73 -19.27
CA ALA A 204 -9.77 6.75 -19.85
C ALA A 204 -8.49 6.94 -19.00
N LEU A 205 -8.60 6.99 -17.67
CA LEU A 205 -7.42 7.11 -16.79
C LEU A 205 -6.54 5.86 -16.86
N LYS A 206 -7.13 4.66 -16.89
CA LYS A 206 -6.40 3.40 -17.10
C LYS A 206 -5.62 3.40 -18.42
N ALA A 207 -6.25 3.79 -19.50
CA ALA A 207 -5.59 3.91 -20.81
C ALA A 207 -4.46 4.96 -20.78
N PHE A 208 -4.69 6.12 -20.15
CA PHE A 208 -3.67 7.16 -20.02
C PHE A 208 -2.47 6.70 -19.20
N GLY A 209 -2.71 6.02 -18.07
CA GLY A 209 -1.68 5.51 -17.17
C GLY A 209 -1.05 4.19 -17.61
N ASP A 210 -1.50 3.60 -18.75
CA ASP A 210 -1.08 2.25 -19.18
C ASP A 210 -1.24 1.24 -18.05
N PHE A 211 -2.43 1.22 -17.42
CA PHE A 211 -2.72 0.40 -16.26
C PHE A 211 -3.53 -0.85 -16.61
N ASP A 212 -2.97 -2.00 -16.30
CA ASP A 212 -3.64 -3.30 -16.35
C ASP A 212 -3.64 -3.92 -14.93
N PRO A 213 -4.79 -4.20 -14.31
CA PRO A 213 -4.87 -4.76 -12.96
C PRO A 213 -4.38 -6.20 -12.84
N ALA A 214 -4.03 -6.90 -13.91
CA ALA A 214 -3.69 -8.32 -13.92
C ALA A 214 -2.56 -8.66 -12.91
N TYR A 215 -1.59 -7.77 -12.72
CA TYR A 215 -0.51 -7.98 -11.76
C TYR A 215 -0.94 -7.93 -10.29
N LEU A 216 -2.12 -7.37 -9.99
CA LEU A 216 -2.66 -7.32 -8.63
C LEU A 216 -3.20 -8.68 -8.16
N CYS A 217 -3.37 -9.65 -9.09
CA CYS A 217 -3.74 -11.03 -8.80
C CYS A 217 -5.00 -11.17 -7.94
N PHE A 218 -6.01 -10.32 -8.14
CA PHE A 218 -7.29 -10.45 -7.43
C PHE A 218 -8.18 -11.55 -8.01
N GLU A 219 -7.96 -11.92 -9.27
CA GLU A 219 -8.63 -13.05 -9.92
C GLU A 219 -7.89 -14.33 -9.56
N GLY A 220 -8.46 -15.16 -8.70
CA GLY A 220 -7.87 -16.44 -8.27
C GLY A 220 -8.16 -16.85 -6.83
N PHE A 221 -8.82 -16.00 -6.08
CA PHE A 221 -9.42 -16.34 -4.79
C PHE A 221 -10.89 -16.77 -4.95
N GLY A 222 -11.13 -17.74 -5.81
CA GLY A 222 -12.36 -18.54 -5.72
C GLY A 222 -12.23 -19.61 -4.64
N PRO A 223 -13.34 -20.03 -3.99
CA PRO A 223 -13.35 -21.04 -2.95
C PRO A 223 -12.80 -22.38 -3.44
#